data_31aaaa1af01e7d3e0969bedba9b3fe96
#
_entry.id   31aaaa1af01e7d3e0969bedba9b3fe96
#
_cell.length_a   1.000
_cell.length_b   1.000
_cell.length_c   1.000
_cell.angle_alpha   90.00
_cell.angle_beta   90.00
_cell.angle_gamma   90.00
#
_symmetry.space_group_name_H-M   'P 1'
#
loop_
_entity.id
_entity.type
_entity.pdbx_description
1 polymer ?
#
loop_
_entity_poly.entity_id
_entity_poly.type
_entity_poly.pdbx_seq_one_letter_code
_entity_poly.pdbx_strand_id
1 'polypeptide(L)'
;FMEMNTRLQVEHPVTELITGQDLVEWQLRVAAGQPLPLAQEKITLRGHAIEARVYAEDAEQDFLPATGRLTYHAPPAEDRHVRVDSGVRSGDEISMHYDPMIAKLVVWDESRDRALDRLAGALRAYRTAGTVTNLGFLYNLATTGAFREAQLDTGFIERHRAAIFRDAPGTVTRDVAACAAALACRQAEATGAPAGDPHSPWAAVGGWRMNALHRQPMILHCHGGDHSVTVEHLGAGEYRIHGASPDPGEDAPLAGAGEALAVGAVPVAAAPTATGASPRAAGGGTLELDLTLDGHRQRALLVEASPGWTLFFPDRACPFHVIAPDTGEGGGAGAL
;
A
#
# COMPACT_ATOMS: atom_id res chain seq x y z
N PHE A 1 -23.12 -28.22 15.72
CA PHE A 1 -23.04 -27.05 16.60
C PHE A 1 -21.81 -27.22 17.49
N MET A 2 -20.82 -26.37 17.30
CA MET A 2 -19.53 -26.48 18.00
C MET A 2 -19.45 -25.51 19.19
N GLU A 3 -19.85 -24.26 18.99
CA GLU A 3 -19.85 -23.23 20.03
C GLU A 3 -20.91 -22.14 19.75
N MET A 4 -21.21 -21.34 20.76
CA MET A 4 -22.01 -20.15 20.64
C MET A 4 -21.25 -18.95 21.21
N ASN A 5 -21.03 -17.95 20.37
CA ASN A 5 -20.38 -16.70 20.78
C ASN A 5 -21.41 -15.76 21.45
N THR A 6 -21.53 -15.86 22.76
CA THR A 6 -22.48 -15.07 23.56
C THR A 6 -21.96 -13.67 23.88
N ARG A 7 -21.41 -12.99 22.90
CA ARG A 7 -20.81 -11.66 22.98
C ARG A 7 -21.07 -10.88 21.71
N LEU A 8 -20.84 -9.57 21.75
CA LEU A 8 -20.76 -8.77 20.51
C LEU A 8 -19.65 -9.33 19.62
N GLN A 9 -19.95 -9.55 18.36
CA GLN A 9 -18.99 -10.07 17.39
C GLN A 9 -18.25 -8.91 16.68
N VAL A 10 -17.04 -9.19 16.20
CA VAL A 10 -16.25 -8.20 15.45
C VAL A 10 -17.05 -7.69 14.24
N GLU A 11 -17.74 -8.61 13.55
CA GLU A 11 -18.50 -8.37 12.32
C GLU A 11 -19.93 -7.84 12.52
N HIS A 12 -20.31 -7.40 13.74
CA HIS A 12 -21.64 -6.79 13.97
C HIS A 12 -21.99 -5.65 13.01
N PRO A 13 -21.04 -4.85 12.48
CA PRO A 13 -21.37 -3.77 11.56
C PRO A 13 -22.05 -4.24 10.26
N VAL A 14 -21.80 -5.46 9.81
CA VAL A 14 -22.51 -6.03 8.65
C VAL A 14 -24.01 -6.09 8.92
N THR A 15 -24.40 -6.62 10.09
CA THR A 15 -25.80 -6.66 10.52
C THR A 15 -26.39 -5.27 10.69
N GLU A 16 -25.64 -4.36 11.30
CA GLU A 16 -26.07 -2.97 11.51
C GLU A 16 -26.38 -2.26 10.17
N LEU A 17 -25.50 -2.39 9.18
CA LEU A 17 -25.67 -1.72 7.88
C LEU A 17 -26.86 -2.26 7.08
N ILE A 18 -27.14 -3.57 7.15
CA ILE A 18 -28.28 -4.13 6.40
C ILE A 18 -29.61 -4.00 7.13
N THR A 19 -29.62 -3.82 8.46
CA THR A 19 -30.85 -3.71 9.26
C THR A 19 -31.16 -2.27 9.66
N GLY A 20 -30.16 -1.37 9.62
CA GLY A 20 -30.28 0.00 10.13
C GLY A 20 -30.37 0.07 11.66
N GLN A 21 -29.89 -0.95 12.39
CA GLN A 21 -29.89 -0.99 13.84
C GLN A 21 -28.48 -0.73 14.39
N ASP A 22 -28.39 -0.15 15.59
CA ASP A 22 -27.16 -0.04 16.36
C ASP A 22 -27.17 -1.09 17.49
N LEU A 23 -26.41 -2.17 17.30
CA LEU A 23 -26.41 -3.29 18.25
C LEU A 23 -25.69 -2.94 19.55
N VAL A 24 -24.74 -2.02 19.53
CA VAL A 24 -24.06 -1.54 20.73
C VAL A 24 -25.02 -0.69 21.58
N GLU A 25 -25.75 0.21 20.94
CA GLU A 25 -26.79 0.99 21.63
C GLU A 25 -27.85 0.08 22.22
N TRP A 26 -28.28 -0.97 21.50
CA TRP A 26 -29.24 -1.93 22.01
C TRP A 26 -28.74 -2.66 23.26
N GLN A 27 -27.47 -3.08 23.28
CA GLN A 27 -26.87 -3.70 24.47
C GLN A 27 -26.89 -2.75 25.67
N LEU A 28 -26.57 -1.46 25.48
CA LEU A 28 -26.60 -0.46 26.54
C LEU A 28 -28.04 -0.22 27.05
N ARG A 29 -29.02 -0.15 26.16
CA ARG A 29 -30.44 0.02 26.52
C ARG A 29 -30.96 -1.19 27.34
N VAL A 30 -30.66 -2.41 26.88
CA VAL A 30 -31.04 -3.65 27.60
C VAL A 30 -30.35 -3.75 28.95
N ALA A 31 -29.06 -3.40 29.05
CA ALA A 31 -28.34 -3.36 30.32
C ALA A 31 -28.93 -2.32 31.28
N ALA A 32 -29.53 -1.24 30.78
CA ALA A 32 -30.26 -0.24 31.55
C ALA A 32 -31.71 -0.68 31.93
N GLY A 33 -32.09 -1.92 31.62
CA GLY A 33 -33.41 -2.48 31.94
C GLY A 33 -34.54 -2.08 30.97
N GLN A 34 -34.17 -1.49 29.80
CA GLN A 34 -35.16 -1.14 28.77
C GLN A 34 -35.54 -2.38 27.93
N PRO A 35 -36.76 -2.43 27.38
CA PRO A 35 -37.13 -3.47 26.44
C PRO A 35 -36.38 -3.31 25.13
N LEU A 36 -36.35 -4.36 24.31
CA LEU A 36 -35.82 -4.29 22.94
C LEU A 36 -36.50 -3.19 22.13
N PRO A 37 -35.74 -2.34 21.41
CA PRO A 37 -36.28 -1.19 20.66
C PRO A 37 -37.24 -1.58 19.55
N LEU A 38 -37.10 -2.77 18.95
CA LEU A 38 -37.90 -3.30 17.86
C LEU A 38 -38.33 -4.76 18.11
N ALA A 39 -39.55 -5.08 17.69
CA ALA A 39 -39.99 -6.46 17.56
C ALA A 39 -39.37 -7.12 16.31
N GLN A 40 -39.20 -8.43 16.33
CA GLN A 40 -38.54 -9.21 15.27
C GLN A 40 -39.14 -8.95 13.89
N GLU A 41 -40.46 -8.85 13.81
CA GLU A 41 -41.21 -8.71 12.56
C GLU A 41 -41.04 -7.32 11.90
N LYS A 42 -40.51 -6.34 12.65
CA LYS A 42 -40.20 -4.99 12.16
C LYS A 42 -38.79 -4.82 11.62
N ILE A 43 -37.95 -5.83 11.81
CA ILE A 43 -36.58 -5.80 11.29
C ILE A 43 -36.62 -6.10 9.80
N THR A 44 -36.19 -5.15 8.99
CA THR A 44 -36.12 -5.29 7.53
C THR A 44 -34.66 -5.35 7.09
N LEU A 45 -34.37 -6.18 6.08
CA LEU A 45 -33.04 -6.28 5.47
C LEU A 45 -32.99 -5.42 4.20
N ARG A 46 -31.92 -4.62 4.06
CA ARG A 46 -31.72 -3.75 2.90
C ARG A 46 -30.30 -3.88 2.38
N GLY A 47 -30.18 -4.15 1.07
CA GLY A 47 -28.89 -4.23 0.40
C GLY A 47 -28.02 -5.39 0.87
N HIS A 48 -26.73 -5.20 0.74
CA HIS A 48 -25.70 -6.17 1.09
C HIS A 48 -24.49 -5.47 1.70
N ALA A 49 -23.97 -6.01 2.80
CA ALA A 49 -22.77 -5.49 3.44
C ALA A 49 -21.67 -6.56 3.49
N ILE A 50 -20.43 -6.12 3.43
CA ILE A 50 -19.25 -6.97 3.49
C ILE A 50 -18.24 -6.31 4.44
N GLU A 51 -17.68 -7.10 5.35
CA GLU A 51 -16.59 -6.69 6.21
C GLU A 51 -15.29 -7.36 5.78
N ALA A 52 -14.22 -6.60 5.73
CA ALA A 52 -12.86 -7.06 5.58
C ALA A 52 -12.04 -6.64 6.81
N ARG A 53 -11.40 -7.61 7.46
CA ARG A 53 -10.48 -7.36 8.57
C ARG A 53 -9.09 -7.11 8.02
N VAL A 54 -8.60 -5.89 8.20
CA VAL A 54 -7.25 -5.50 7.80
C VAL A 54 -6.30 -5.85 8.93
N TYR A 55 -5.34 -6.73 8.63
CA TYR A 55 -4.35 -7.22 9.58
C TYR A 55 -2.93 -6.85 9.15
N ALA A 56 -2.06 -6.68 10.14
CA ALA A 56 -0.62 -6.67 9.93
C ALA A 56 -0.13 -8.13 9.85
N GLU A 57 -0.29 -8.73 8.68
CA GLU A 57 0.02 -10.13 8.39
C GLU A 57 0.59 -10.27 6.98
N ASP A 58 1.55 -11.19 6.83
CA ASP A 58 2.08 -11.58 5.54
C ASP A 58 1.27 -12.76 4.98
N ALA A 59 0.37 -12.46 4.04
CA ALA A 59 -0.49 -13.46 3.43
C ALA A 59 0.28 -14.46 2.56
N GLU A 60 1.47 -14.12 2.06
CA GLU A 60 2.31 -15.00 1.26
C GLU A 60 3.09 -15.98 2.14
N GLN A 61 3.32 -15.63 3.41
CA GLN A 61 3.97 -16.45 4.42
C GLN A 61 2.95 -17.04 5.41
N ASP A 62 1.91 -17.69 4.91
CA ASP A 62 0.88 -18.37 5.71
C ASP A 62 0.26 -17.47 6.80
N PHE A 63 0.05 -16.18 6.48
CA PHE A 63 -0.54 -15.17 7.36
C PHE A 63 0.24 -14.98 8.67
N LEU A 64 1.57 -15.06 8.62
CA LEU A 64 2.40 -14.75 9.78
C LEU A 64 2.19 -13.30 10.21
N PRO A 65 1.97 -13.05 11.52
CA PRO A 65 1.87 -11.70 12.04
C PRO A 65 3.12 -10.88 11.75
N ALA A 66 2.93 -9.68 11.22
CA ALA A 66 4.00 -8.73 10.94
C ALA A 66 4.00 -7.61 11.99
N THR A 67 5.05 -7.55 12.80
CA THR A 67 5.25 -6.44 13.74
C THR A 67 5.88 -5.25 13.04
N GLY A 68 5.64 -4.05 13.55
CA GLY A 68 6.25 -2.84 13.00
C GLY A 68 5.58 -1.58 13.45
N ARG A 69 6.17 -0.45 13.09
CA ARG A 69 5.60 0.87 13.36
C ARG A 69 4.88 1.38 12.11
N LEU A 70 3.62 1.74 12.25
CA LEU A 70 2.82 2.34 11.19
C LEU A 70 3.36 3.74 10.87
N THR A 71 4.29 3.86 9.94
CA THR A 71 4.85 5.16 9.54
C THR A 71 3.86 5.99 8.74
N TYR A 72 2.94 5.32 8.03
CA TYR A 72 1.85 5.94 7.31
C TYR A 72 0.60 5.08 7.40
N HIS A 73 -0.53 5.71 7.73
CA HIS A 73 -1.83 5.04 7.82
C HIS A 73 -2.93 5.99 7.33
N ALA A 74 -3.51 5.67 6.20
CA ALA A 74 -4.54 6.44 5.56
C ALA A 74 -5.65 5.49 5.07
N PRO A 75 -6.68 5.25 5.91
CA PRO A 75 -7.86 4.51 5.51
C PRO A 75 -8.64 5.27 4.42
N PRO A 76 -9.52 4.58 3.66
CA PRO A 76 -10.41 5.23 2.71
C PRO A 76 -11.32 6.24 3.41
N ALA A 77 -11.79 7.25 2.67
CA ALA A 77 -12.77 8.19 3.18
C ALA A 77 -14.07 7.46 3.54
N GLU A 78 -14.59 7.75 4.72
CA GLU A 78 -15.85 7.21 5.20
C GLU A 78 -17.03 7.99 4.62
N ASP A 79 -18.10 7.26 4.29
CA ASP A 79 -19.37 7.81 3.86
C ASP A 79 -20.51 6.85 4.28
N ARG A 80 -21.72 7.06 3.76
CA ARG A 80 -22.85 6.16 4.04
C ARG A 80 -22.66 4.72 3.55
N HIS A 81 -21.65 4.46 2.74
CA HIS A 81 -21.37 3.17 2.11
C HIS A 81 -20.06 2.53 2.59
N VAL A 82 -19.19 3.32 3.21
CA VAL A 82 -17.86 2.89 3.68
C VAL A 82 -17.68 3.33 5.12
N ARG A 83 -17.46 2.37 5.99
CA ARG A 83 -17.15 2.56 7.41
C ARG A 83 -15.79 1.92 7.72
N VAL A 84 -14.97 2.59 8.52
CA VAL A 84 -13.68 2.08 8.97
C VAL A 84 -13.59 2.18 10.49
N ASP A 85 -13.61 1.04 11.15
CA ASP A 85 -13.36 0.98 12.60
C ASP A 85 -11.88 0.66 12.80
N SER A 86 -11.04 1.66 13.09
CA SER A 86 -9.60 1.49 13.30
C SER A 86 -9.23 1.65 14.78
N GLY A 87 -8.38 0.74 15.27
CA GLY A 87 -7.78 0.81 16.59
C GLY A 87 -6.42 1.50 16.63
N VAL A 88 -5.89 1.94 15.48
CA VAL A 88 -4.52 2.45 15.34
C VAL A 88 -4.46 3.73 14.52
N ARG A 89 -3.34 4.45 14.65
CA ARG A 89 -3.04 5.70 13.91
C ARG A 89 -1.61 5.63 13.36
N SER A 90 -1.30 6.55 12.45
CA SER A 90 0.10 6.75 12.03
C SER A 90 0.97 7.04 13.25
N GLY A 91 2.08 6.33 13.38
CA GLY A 91 3.01 6.40 14.50
C GLY A 91 2.83 5.31 15.56
N ASP A 92 1.71 4.60 15.57
CA ASP A 92 1.48 3.49 16.49
C ASP A 92 2.32 2.26 16.13
N GLU A 93 2.61 1.43 17.12
CA GLU A 93 3.36 0.19 16.97
C GLU A 93 2.42 -1.01 17.02
N ILE A 94 2.54 -1.89 16.03
CA ILE A 94 1.89 -3.19 16.03
C ILE A 94 2.84 -4.18 16.70
N SER A 95 2.46 -4.62 17.90
CA SER A 95 3.26 -5.53 18.71
C SER A 95 2.83 -6.98 18.54
N MET A 96 3.73 -7.91 18.92
CA MET A 96 3.44 -9.34 18.96
C MET A 96 2.55 -9.77 20.15
N HIS A 97 2.22 -8.85 21.04
CA HIS A 97 1.51 -9.17 22.30
C HIS A 97 -0.02 -9.10 22.19
N TYR A 98 -0.51 -8.50 21.11
CA TYR A 98 -1.94 -8.33 20.86
C TYR A 98 -2.30 -8.82 19.46
N ASP A 99 -3.60 -8.92 19.21
CA ASP A 99 -4.14 -9.18 17.87
C ASP A 99 -3.60 -8.14 16.87
N PRO A 100 -2.95 -8.55 15.77
CA PRO A 100 -2.37 -7.64 14.78
C PRO A 100 -3.43 -6.95 13.89
N MET A 101 -4.70 -6.96 14.29
CA MET A 101 -5.77 -6.29 13.55
C MET A 101 -5.61 -4.78 13.58
N ILE A 102 -5.45 -4.19 12.39
CA ILE A 102 -5.32 -2.75 12.18
C ILE A 102 -6.70 -2.09 12.18
N ALA A 103 -7.63 -2.65 11.43
CA ALA A 103 -8.95 -2.08 11.27
C ALA A 103 -9.96 -3.10 10.71
N LYS A 104 -11.25 -2.75 10.83
CA LYS A 104 -12.34 -3.35 10.06
C LYS A 104 -12.76 -2.36 8.98
N LEU A 105 -12.73 -2.81 7.75
CA LEU A 105 -13.30 -2.07 6.61
C LEU A 105 -14.65 -2.70 6.28
N VAL A 106 -15.72 -1.93 6.44
CA VAL A 106 -17.07 -2.40 6.19
C VAL A 106 -17.70 -1.58 5.09
N VAL A 107 -18.27 -2.27 4.12
CA VAL A 107 -18.94 -1.61 2.99
C VAL A 107 -20.36 -2.09 2.86
N TRP A 108 -21.22 -1.20 2.36
CA TRP A 108 -22.64 -1.51 2.06
C TRP A 108 -23.02 -0.97 0.68
N ASP A 109 -23.83 -1.74 -0.05
CA ASP A 109 -24.51 -1.24 -1.25
C ASP A 109 -25.81 -2.01 -1.48
N GLU A 110 -26.57 -1.63 -2.52
CA GLU A 110 -27.88 -2.20 -2.83
C GLU A 110 -27.85 -3.69 -3.23
N SER A 111 -26.71 -4.17 -3.73
CA SER A 111 -26.51 -5.58 -4.12
C SER A 111 -25.11 -6.07 -3.75
N ARG A 112 -24.94 -7.41 -3.72
CA ARG A 112 -23.66 -8.04 -3.44
C ARG A 112 -22.58 -7.62 -4.42
N ASP A 113 -22.86 -7.57 -5.71
CA ASP A 113 -21.88 -7.17 -6.72
C ASP A 113 -21.40 -5.73 -6.53
N ARG A 114 -22.33 -4.81 -6.26
CA ARG A 114 -21.99 -3.41 -5.97
C ARG A 114 -21.21 -3.27 -4.66
N ALA A 115 -21.57 -4.03 -3.63
CA ALA A 115 -20.81 -4.06 -2.38
C ALA A 115 -19.38 -4.57 -2.59
N LEU A 116 -19.17 -5.60 -3.44
CA LEU A 116 -17.84 -6.09 -3.81
C LEU A 116 -17.03 -5.06 -4.61
N ASP A 117 -17.65 -4.37 -5.57
CA ASP A 117 -16.98 -3.30 -6.32
C ASP A 117 -16.55 -2.16 -5.38
N ARG A 118 -17.41 -1.82 -4.42
CA ARG A 118 -17.10 -0.82 -3.40
C ARG A 118 -15.97 -1.27 -2.47
N LEU A 119 -16.00 -2.53 -2.03
CA LEU A 119 -14.92 -3.10 -1.22
C LEU A 119 -13.57 -3.05 -1.97
N ALA A 120 -13.55 -3.47 -3.24
CA ALA A 120 -12.35 -3.40 -4.06
C ALA A 120 -11.83 -1.96 -4.21
N GLY A 121 -12.72 -0.99 -4.42
CA GLY A 121 -12.37 0.44 -4.46
C GLY A 121 -11.82 0.96 -3.14
N ALA A 122 -12.44 0.59 -2.02
CA ALA A 122 -12.01 0.99 -0.68
C ALA A 122 -10.66 0.37 -0.30
N LEU A 123 -10.44 -0.91 -0.62
CA LEU A 123 -9.15 -1.59 -0.39
C LEU A 123 -8.01 -0.95 -1.19
N ARG A 124 -8.27 -0.52 -2.44
CA ARG A 124 -7.29 0.23 -3.24
C ARG A 124 -6.95 1.59 -2.65
N ALA A 125 -7.93 2.25 -2.05
CA ALA A 125 -7.73 3.56 -1.42
C ALA A 125 -7.04 3.45 -0.05
N TYR A 126 -7.03 2.25 0.55
CA TYR A 126 -6.43 2.01 1.85
C TYR A 126 -4.91 1.95 1.75
N ARG A 127 -4.21 2.86 2.42
CA ARG A 127 -2.74 2.96 2.36
C ARG A 127 -2.14 2.83 3.74
N THR A 128 -1.25 1.85 3.89
CA THR A 128 -0.52 1.62 5.14
C THR A 128 0.92 1.25 4.82
N ALA A 129 1.87 1.91 5.50
CA ALA A 129 3.30 1.63 5.38
C ALA A 129 3.95 1.49 6.77
N GLY A 130 5.07 0.75 6.82
CA GLY A 130 5.83 0.47 8.04
C GLY A 130 5.61 -0.94 8.59
N THR A 131 4.66 -1.68 8.03
CA THR A 131 4.46 -3.12 8.26
C THR A 131 3.85 -3.78 7.03
N VAL A 132 3.99 -5.09 6.92
CA VAL A 132 3.30 -5.89 5.90
C VAL A 132 1.83 -6.04 6.29
N THR A 133 0.91 -5.99 5.33
CA THR A 133 -0.52 -6.11 5.55
C THR A 133 -1.18 -7.05 4.55
N ASN A 134 -2.33 -7.59 4.91
CA ASN A 134 -3.14 -8.45 4.06
C ASN A 134 -4.01 -7.69 3.02
N LEU A 135 -3.81 -6.39 2.82
CA LEU A 135 -4.64 -5.56 1.93
C LEU A 135 -4.66 -6.08 0.48
N GLY A 136 -3.50 -6.45 -0.06
CA GLY A 136 -3.38 -7.00 -1.42
C GLY A 136 -4.13 -8.34 -1.56
N PHE A 137 -3.98 -9.22 -0.57
CA PHE A 137 -4.71 -10.48 -0.49
C PHE A 137 -6.23 -10.25 -0.47
N LEU A 138 -6.72 -9.35 0.38
CA LEU A 138 -8.15 -9.02 0.48
C LEU A 138 -8.71 -8.48 -0.84
N TYR A 139 -7.94 -7.62 -1.52
CA TYR A 139 -8.31 -7.09 -2.82
C TYR A 139 -8.42 -8.19 -3.88
N ASN A 140 -7.39 -9.03 -4.00
CA ASN A 140 -7.37 -10.14 -4.95
C ASN A 140 -8.50 -11.13 -4.69
N LEU A 141 -8.74 -11.45 -3.40
CA LEU A 141 -9.85 -12.30 -2.98
C LEU A 141 -11.21 -11.72 -3.41
N ALA A 142 -11.47 -10.45 -3.09
CA ALA A 142 -12.75 -9.77 -3.39
C ALA A 142 -13.02 -9.65 -4.89
N THR A 143 -11.97 -9.61 -5.72
CA THR A 143 -12.07 -9.48 -7.18
C THR A 143 -12.06 -10.83 -7.93
N THR A 144 -11.82 -11.94 -7.23
CA THR A 144 -11.86 -13.28 -7.84
C THR A 144 -13.30 -13.64 -8.25
N GLY A 145 -13.48 -14.15 -9.49
CA GLY A 145 -14.79 -14.48 -10.04
C GLY A 145 -15.60 -15.44 -9.17
N ALA A 146 -14.98 -16.52 -8.69
CA ALA A 146 -15.63 -17.50 -7.82
C ALA A 146 -16.10 -16.89 -6.47
N PHE A 147 -15.38 -15.90 -5.93
CA PHE A 147 -15.81 -15.17 -4.73
C PHE A 147 -17.03 -14.29 -5.04
N ARG A 148 -17.05 -13.66 -6.21
CA ARG A 148 -18.20 -12.86 -6.66
C ARG A 148 -19.45 -13.73 -6.85
N GLU A 149 -19.28 -14.95 -7.35
CA GLU A 149 -20.35 -15.93 -7.52
C GLU A 149 -20.77 -16.65 -6.23
N ALA A 150 -20.18 -16.27 -5.08
CA ALA A 150 -20.44 -16.86 -3.77
C ALA A 150 -20.17 -18.39 -3.70
N GLN A 151 -19.23 -18.90 -4.49
CA GLN A 151 -18.79 -20.31 -4.44
C GLN A 151 -17.85 -20.52 -3.26
N LEU A 152 -18.36 -20.37 -2.05
CA LEU A 152 -17.55 -20.27 -0.82
C LEU A 152 -17.63 -21.57 -0.01
N ASP A 153 -16.44 -22.08 0.36
CA ASP A 153 -16.27 -23.14 1.34
C ASP A 153 -14.90 -23.01 2.04
N THR A 154 -14.61 -23.89 2.97
CA THR A 154 -13.37 -23.87 3.77
C THR A 154 -12.10 -24.12 2.94
N GLY A 155 -12.19 -24.70 1.76
CA GLY A 155 -11.08 -24.95 0.81
C GLY A 155 -10.93 -23.87 -0.26
N PHE A 156 -11.67 -22.76 -0.17
CA PHE A 156 -11.72 -21.73 -1.22
C PHE A 156 -10.34 -21.15 -1.54
N ILE A 157 -9.60 -20.71 -0.52
CA ILE A 157 -8.30 -20.05 -0.69
C ILE A 157 -7.33 -21.01 -1.38
N GLU A 158 -7.27 -22.26 -0.94
CA GLU A 158 -6.36 -23.25 -1.52
C GLU A 158 -6.68 -23.54 -2.98
N ARG A 159 -7.95 -23.72 -3.34
CA ARG A 159 -8.35 -23.96 -4.73
C ARG A 159 -8.07 -22.78 -5.66
N HIS A 160 -8.15 -21.57 -5.14
CA HIS A 160 -7.97 -20.35 -5.94
C HIS A 160 -6.63 -19.65 -5.67
N ARG A 161 -5.67 -20.36 -5.03
CA ARG A 161 -4.38 -19.81 -4.62
C ARG A 161 -3.67 -19.09 -5.77
N ALA A 162 -3.59 -19.69 -6.94
CA ALA A 162 -2.95 -19.10 -8.10
C ALA A 162 -3.62 -17.81 -8.63
N ALA A 163 -4.91 -17.61 -8.35
CA ALA A 163 -5.62 -16.39 -8.73
C ALA A 163 -5.52 -15.30 -7.65
N ILE A 164 -5.37 -15.70 -6.39
CA ILE A 164 -5.33 -14.79 -5.23
C ILE A 164 -3.91 -14.25 -5.00
N PHE A 165 -2.87 -15.09 -5.17
CA PHE A 165 -1.46 -14.75 -4.90
C PHE A 165 -0.64 -14.57 -6.19
N ARG A 166 -1.24 -14.06 -7.24
CA ARG A 166 -0.54 -13.82 -8.50
C ARG A 166 -0.08 -12.38 -8.64
N ASP A 167 1.13 -12.21 -9.13
CA ASP A 167 1.55 -10.97 -9.77
C ASP A 167 1.24 -11.01 -11.27
N ALA A 168 0.83 -9.87 -11.83
CA ALA A 168 0.71 -9.77 -13.28
C ALA A 168 2.11 -9.83 -13.92
N PRO A 169 2.29 -10.50 -15.08
CA PRO A 169 3.58 -10.56 -15.76
C PRO A 169 4.18 -9.17 -15.96
N GLY A 170 5.47 -9.02 -15.62
CA GLY A 170 6.20 -7.75 -15.74
C GLY A 170 5.90 -6.72 -14.63
N THR A 171 5.07 -7.05 -13.63
CA THR A 171 4.80 -6.16 -12.49
C THR A 171 6.09 -5.84 -11.74
N VAL A 172 6.90 -6.83 -11.39
CA VAL A 172 8.17 -6.65 -10.67
C VAL A 172 9.08 -5.66 -11.38
N THR A 173 9.32 -5.85 -12.68
CA THR A 173 10.19 -4.96 -13.48
C THR A 173 9.67 -3.52 -13.50
N ARG A 174 8.36 -3.34 -13.66
CA ARG A 174 7.74 -2.01 -13.67
C ARG A 174 7.80 -1.34 -12.30
N ASP A 175 7.55 -2.09 -11.24
CA ASP A 175 7.60 -1.58 -9.87
C ASP A 175 9.02 -1.18 -9.48
N VAL A 176 10.03 -2.01 -9.79
CA VAL A 176 11.45 -1.69 -9.58
C VAL A 176 11.82 -0.41 -10.32
N ALA A 177 11.44 -0.27 -11.59
CA ALA A 177 11.73 0.92 -12.38
C ALA A 177 11.03 2.17 -11.81
N ALA A 178 9.78 2.05 -11.39
CA ALA A 178 9.02 3.13 -10.77
C ALA A 178 9.62 3.56 -9.43
N CYS A 179 10.00 2.61 -8.57
CA CYS A 179 10.66 2.86 -7.29
C CYS A 179 11.99 3.60 -7.49
N ALA A 180 12.82 3.15 -8.45
CA ALA A 180 14.08 3.80 -8.78
C ALA A 180 13.88 5.25 -9.25
N ALA A 181 12.93 5.49 -10.16
CA ALA A 181 12.60 6.83 -10.66
C ALA A 181 12.00 7.73 -9.57
N ALA A 182 11.11 7.19 -8.72
CA ALA A 182 10.51 7.93 -7.61
C ALA A 182 11.58 8.37 -6.59
N LEU A 183 12.53 7.51 -6.28
CA LEU A 183 13.64 7.83 -5.39
C LEU A 183 14.58 8.87 -6.01
N ALA A 184 14.92 8.75 -7.29
CA ALA A 184 15.73 9.74 -8.00
C ALA A 184 15.03 11.11 -8.03
N CYS A 185 13.73 11.15 -8.26
CA CYS A 185 12.93 12.36 -8.20
C CYS A 185 12.95 12.98 -6.79
N ARG A 186 12.78 12.18 -5.75
CA ARG A 186 12.85 12.62 -4.35
C ARG A 186 14.22 13.20 -3.99
N GLN A 187 15.29 12.59 -4.46
CA GLN A 187 16.67 13.06 -4.23
C GLN A 187 16.91 14.40 -4.94
N ALA A 188 16.40 14.55 -6.17
CA ALA A 188 16.48 15.80 -6.92
C ALA A 188 15.75 16.94 -6.20
N GLU A 189 14.57 16.69 -5.61
CA GLU A 189 13.85 17.68 -4.79
C GLU A 189 14.60 18.06 -3.50
N ALA A 190 15.19 17.07 -2.82
CA ALA A 190 15.92 17.31 -1.57
C ALA A 190 17.17 18.18 -1.77
N THR A 191 17.75 18.18 -2.97
CA THR A 191 18.92 18.99 -3.34
C THR A 191 18.55 20.34 -3.95
N GLY A 192 17.26 20.72 -3.98
CA GLY A 192 16.73 21.91 -4.60
C GLY A 192 17.34 23.23 -4.13
N ALA A 193 17.04 24.32 -4.85
CA ALA A 193 17.65 25.64 -4.74
C ALA A 193 17.75 26.15 -3.29
N PRO A 194 18.89 26.72 -2.90
CA PRO A 194 18.98 27.49 -1.68
C PRO A 194 17.89 28.58 -1.67
N ALA A 195 17.25 28.79 -0.54
CA ALA A 195 16.12 29.71 -0.39
C ALA A 195 16.36 31.17 -0.81
N GLY A 196 17.61 31.52 -1.18
CA GLY A 196 18.02 32.86 -1.59
C GLY A 196 18.25 33.07 -3.09
N ASP A 197 18.33 32.01 -3.89
CA ASP A 197 18.57 32.13 -5.34
C ASP A 197 17.89 30.99 -6.14
N PRO A 198 16.58 31.13 -6.40
CA PRO A 198 15.81 30.13 -7.14
C PRO A 198 16.21 30.00 -8.63
N HIS A 199 17.01 30.92 -9.13
CA HIS A 199 17.49 30.95 -10.52
C HIS A 199 18.95 30.56 -10.68
N SER A 200 19.60 30.12 -9.58
CA SER A 200 20.97 29.66 -9.63
C SER A 200 21.11 28.44 -10.54
N PRO A 201 22.04 28.45 -11.51
CA PRO A 201 22.35 27.27 -12.31
C PRO A 201 22.74 26.05 -11.45
N TRP A 202 23.26 26.30 -10.24
CA TRP A 202 23.63 25.29 -9.25
C TRP A 202 22.43 24.70 -8.52
N ALA A 203 21.28 25.35 -8.61
CA ALA A 203 20.01 24.87 -8.07
C ALA A 203 19.32 23.87 -9.01
N ALA A 204 19.67 23.85 -10.27
CA ALA A 204 19.17 22.88 -11.24
C ALA A 204 19.92 21.56 -11.09
N VAL A 205 19.73 20.88 -9.96
CA VAL A 205 20.40 19.59 -9.63
C VAL A 205 19.73 18.43 -10.38
N GLY A 206 19.48 18.60 -11.66
CA GLY A 206 18.91 17.56 -12.51
C GLY A 206 19.93 16.54 -13.01
N GLY A 207 21.02 16.32 -12.26
CA GLY A 207 22.05 15.36 -12.71
C GLY A 207 22.79 15.81 -13.96
N TRP A 208 22.81 17.14 -14.26
CA TRP A 208 23.50 17.68 -15.43
C TRP A 208 25.00 17.36 -15.41
N ARG A 209 25.52 16.82 -16.50
CA ARG A 209 26.96 16.60 -16.74
C ARG A 209 27.31 17.10 -18.12
N MET A 210 28.52 17.65 -18.25
CA MET A 210 29.02 18.13 -19.53
C MET A 210 29.30 16.93 -20.46
N ASN A 211 28.62 16.88 -21.61
CA ASN A 211 28.78 15.85 -22.63
C ASN A 211 28.46 14.40 -22.21
N ALA A 212 27.74 14.18 -21.10
CA ALA A 212 27.33 12.86 -20.65
C ALA A 212 25.98 12.94 -19.92
N LEU A 213 25.21 11.84 -19.95
CA LEU A 213 24.04 11.69 -19.10
C LEU A 213 24.51 11.25 -17.70
N HIS A 214 23.83 11.78 -16.68
CA HIS A 214 24.06 11.31 -15.32
C HIS A 214 23.48 9.91 -15.13
N ARG A 215 24.32 8.98 -14.75
CA ARG A 215 23.97 7.60 -14.45
C ARG A 215 24.19 7.33 -12.98
N GLN A 216 23.13 6.88 -12.32
CA GLN A 216 23.14 6.57 -10.89
C GLN A 216 22.86 5.07 -10.70
N PRO A 217 23.87 4.26 -10.34
CA PRO A 217 23.63 2.87 -9.98
C PRO A 217 23.00 2.79 -8.58
N MET A 218 22.06 1.86 -8.40
CA MET A 218 21.46 1.54 -7.11
C MET A 218 21.03 0.09 -7.07
N ILE A 219 20.97 -0.48 -5.87
CA ILE A 219 20.42 -1.80 -5.63
C ILE A 219 19.16 -1.60 -4.77
N LEU A 220 18.02 -2.05 -5.27
CA LEU A 220 16.75 -1.99 -4.59
C LEU A 220 16.34 -3.38 -4.15
N HIS A 221 15.99 -3.53 -2.88
CA HIS A 221 15.31 -4.72 -2.39
C HIS A 221 13.80 -4.50 -2.43
N CYS A 222 13.07 -5.30 -3.21
CA CYS A 222 11.62 -5.34 -3.25
C CYS A 222 11.15 -6.67 -3.83
N HIS A 223 9.87 -7.02 -3.63
CA HIS A 223 9.31 -8.30 -4.08
C HIS A 223 10.14 -9.53 -3.67
N GLY A 224 10.78 -9.46 -2.48
CA GLY A 224 11.61 -10.55 -1.94
C GLY A 224 12.95 -10.78 -2.64
N GLY A 225 13.39 -9.87 -3.51
CA GLY A 225 14.66 -9.96 -4.24
C GLY A 225 15.43 -8.65 -4.35
N ASP A 226 16.72 -8.77 -4.67
CA ASP A 226 17.62 -7.65 -4.89
C ASP A 226 17.70 -7.35 -6.39
N HIS A 227 17.48 -6.09 -6.76
CA HIS A 227 17.44 -5.64 -8.14
C HIS A 227 18.49 -4.56 -8.38
N SER A 228 19.51 -4.88 -9.16
CA SER A 228 20.52 -3.92 -9.58
C SER A 228 20.01 -3.08 -10.74
N VAL A 229 19.88 -1.77 -10.55
CA VAL A 229 19.40 -0.85 -11.57
C VAL A 229 20.36 0.31 -11.77
N THR A 230 20.36 0.88 -12.97
CA THR A 230 21.01 2.16 -13.27
C THR A 230 19.97 3.16 -13.75
N VAL A 231 19.82 4.24 -13.01
CA VAL A 231 18.95 5.36 -13.37
C VAL A 231 19.75 6.36 -14.21
N GLU A 232 19.36 6.54 -15.45
CA GLU A 232 19.90 7.55 -16.36
C GLU A 232 18.98 8.76 -16.38
N HIS A 233 19.49 9.92 -15.97
CA HIS A 233 18.71 11.16 -15.91
C HIS A 233 18.70 11.84 -17.28
N LEU A 234 17.50 11.98 -17.87
CA LEU A 234 17.29 12.62 -19.17
C LEU A 234 16.94 14.10 -19.06
N GLY A 235 16.63 14.59 -17.86
CA GLY A 235 16.17 15.95 -17.58
C GLY A 235 14.65 16.05 -17.46
N ALA A 236 14.17 17.16 -16.91
CA ALA A 236 12.74 17.46 -16.75
C ALA A 236 11.89 16.35 -16.05
N GLY A 237 12.51 15.57 -15.17
CA GLY A 237 11.82 14.46 -14.49
C GLY A 237 11.66 13.20 -15.36
N GLU A 238 12.39 13.11 -16.45
CA GLU A 238 12.44 11.89 -17.28
C GLU A 238 13.67 11.06 -16.94
N TYR A 239 13.46 9.77 -16.80
CA TYR A 239 14.46 8.79 -16.43
C TYR A 239 14.42 7.59 -17.38
N ARG A 240 15.58 6.98 -17.58
CA ARG A 240 15.69 5.70 -18.27
C ARG A 240 16.30 4.71 -17.29
N ILE A 241 15.60 3.61 -17.03
CA ILE A 241 16.02 2.60 -16.06
C ILE A 241 16.56 1.39 -16.81
N HIS A 242 17.78 1.02 -16.50
CA HIS A 242 18.47 -0.12 -17.06
C HIS A 242 18.67 -1.19 -15.98
N GLY A 243 18.62 -2.46 -16.33
CA GLY A 243 19.07 -3.54 -15.47
C GLY A 243 18.10 -4.02 -14.40
N ALA A 244 16.79 -3.80 -14.54
CA ALA A 244 15.79 -4.27 -13.57
C ALA A 244 15.54 -5.80 -13.62
N SER A 245 16.60 -6.63 -13.44
CA SER A 245 16.48 -8.11 -13.42
C SER A 245 16.48 -8.66 -12.00
N PRO A 246 15.68 -9.70 -11.67
CA PRO A 246 15.58 -10.27 -10.33
C PRO A 246 16.73 -11.19 -9.92
N ASP A 247 17.74 -11.46 -10.77
CA ASP A 247 18.77 -12.45 -10.44
C ASP A 247 20.20 -11.98 -10.75
N PRO A 248 21.05 -11.68 -9.73
CA PRO A 248 22.45 -11.31 -9.92
C PRO A 248 23.38 -12.53 -10.14
N GLY A 249 22.87 -13.76 -10.18
CA GLY A 249 23.66 -15.00 -10.22
C GLY A 249 24.02 -15.52 -11.60
N GLU A 250 23.43 -15.00 -12.69
CA GLU A 250 23.82 -15.31 -14.05
C GLU A 250 24.03 -14.00 -14.82
N ASP A 251 25.16 -13.91 -15.52
CA ASP A 251 25.45 -12.91 -16.57
C ASP A 251 24.48 -13.06 -17.76
N ALA A 252 23.19 -13.22 -17.48
CA ALA A 252 22.16 -13.21 -18.51
C ALA A 252 21.86 -11.74 -18.83
N PRO A 253 22.06 -11.30 -20.08
CA PRO A 253 21.46 -10.05 -20.52
C PRO A 253 19.96 -10.16 -20.27
N LEU A 254 19.37 -9.09 -19.70
CA LEU A 254 17.92 -8.93 -19.60
C LEU A 254 17.24 -9.63 -20.79
N ALA A 255 16.29 -10.53 -20.55
CA ALA A 255 15.58 -11.20 -21.63
C ALA A 255 14.92 -10.12 -22.51
N GLY A 256 15.52 -9.89 -23.69
CA GLY A 256 15.27 -8.73 -24.53
C GLY A 256 16.38 -7.69 -24.32
N ALA A 257 17.61 -8.03 -24.70
CA ALA A 257 18.72 -7.09 -24.75
C ALA A 257 18.30 -5.84 -25.52
N GLY A 258 18.07 -4.71 -24.87
CA GLY A 258 17.99 -3.43 -25.52
C GLY A 258 16.93 -2.44 -25.06
N GLU A 259 15.86 -2.81 -24.40
CA GLU A 259 14.83 -1.84 -24.01
C GLU A 259 14.93 -1.45 -22.53
N ALA A 260 15.62 -0.34 -22.31
CA ALA A 260 15.53 0.39 -21.06
C ALA A 260 14.12 0.94 -20.87
N LEU A 261 13.55 0.78 -19.67
CA LEU A 261 12.23 1.31 -19.38
C LEU A 261 12.29 2.84 -19.26
N ALA A 262 11.53 3.55 -20.08
CA ALA A 262 11.38 4.98 -19.95
C ALA A 262 10.37 5.28 -18.84
N VAL A 263 10.79 6.05 -17.83
CA VAL A 263 9.94 6.43 -16.69
C VAL A 263 9.97 7.94 -16.53
N GLY A 264 8.81 8.57 -16.59
CA GLY A 264 8.63 9.95 -16.14
C GLY A 264 8.20 9.96 -14.68
N ALA A 265 8.87 10.72 -13.84
CA ALA A 265 8.46 10.96 -12.46
C ALA A 265 8.56 12.47 -12.18
N VAL A 266 7.42 13.12 -11.99
CA VAL A 266 7.34 14.55 -11.72
C VAL A 266 6.56 14.76 -10.42
N PRO A 267 7.06 15.59 -9.49
CA PRO A 267 6.31 15.97 -8.31
C PRO A 267 4.99 16.64 -8.69
N VAL A 268 3.92 16.25 -8.01
CA VAL A 268 2.65 16.97 -8.13
C VAL A 268 2.79 18.25 -7.31
N ALA A 269 2.74 19.41 -7.98
CA ALA A 269 2.73 20.70 -7.29
C ALA A 269 1.56 20.70 -6.28
N ALA A 270 1.86 20.99 -5.00
CA ALA A 270 0.86 21.06 -3.96
C ALA A 270 -0.20 22.11 -4.33
N ALA A 271 -1.38 21.66 -4.74
CA ALA A 271 -2.53 22.54 -4.82
C ALA A 271 -2.82 23.06 -3.40
N PRO A 272 -3.20 24.35 -3.21
CA PRO A 272 -3.57 24.85 -1.90
C PRO A 272 -4.75 24.02 -1.39
N THR A 273 -4.52 23.22 -0.38
CA THR A 273 -5.50 22.32 0.21
C THR A 273 -6.62 23.13 0.83
N ALA A 274 -7.81 23.05 0.22
CA ALA A 274 -9.03 23.34 0.94
C ALA A 274 -9.15 22.31 2.08
N THR A 275 -9.09 22.84 3.31
CA THR A 275 -9.46 22.26 4.59
C THR A 275 -9.95 20.80 4.58
N GLY A 276 -9.03 19.88 4.70
CA GLY A 276 -9.24 18.48 5.00
C GLY A 276 -7.87 17.89 5.37
N ALA A 277 -7.70 17.49 6.63
CA ALA A 277 -6.42 17.01 7.14
C ALA A 277 -5.91 15.83 6.30
N SER A 278 -4.93 16.09 5.43
CA SER A 278 -4.16 15.01 4.82
C SER A 278 -3.42 14.27 5.93
N PRO A 279 -3.52 12.93 6.01
CA PRO A 279 -2.77 12.18 7.00
C PRO A 279 -1.28 12.41 6.73
N ARG A 280 -0.61 13.06 7.66
CA ARG A 280 0.84 13.25 7.63
C ARG A 280 1.50 11.97 8.10
N ALA A 281 2.50 11.51 7.36
CA ALA A 281 3.39 10.47 7.85
C ALA A 281 4.01 10.93 9.20
N ALA A 282 4.01 10.06 10.20
CA ALA A 282 4.64 10.33 11.47
C ALA A 282 6.16 10.29 11.30
N GLY A 283 6.78 11.44 11.07
CA GLY A 283 8.24 11.61 11.03
C GLY A 283 8.92 11.34 9.68
N GLY A 284 8.19 10.98 8.59
CA GLY A 284 8.74 10.77 7.25
C GLY A 284 8.17 11.74 6.22
N GLY A 285 8.95 12.04 5.17
CA GLY A 285 8.49 12.84 4.04
C GLY A 285 7.56 12.01 3.13
N THR A 286 6.49 12.63 2.67
CA THR A 286 5.65 12.09 1.60
C THR A 286 5.87 12.89 0.33
N LEU A 287 5.84 12.21 -0.83
CA LEU A 287 5.94 12.86 -2.14
C LEU A 287 4.88 12.29 -3.08
N GLU A 288 3.94 13.13 -3.50
CA GLU A 288 3.02 12.77 -4.57
C GLU A 288 3.70 12.92 -5.92
N LEU A 289 3.55 11.94 -6.79
CA LEU A 289 4.19 11.84 -8.08
C LEU A 289 3.16 11.58 -9.18
N ASP A 290 3.34 12.24 -10.31
CA ASP A 290 2.81 11.80 -11.59
C ASP A 290 3.86 10.90 -12.24
N LEU A 291 3.61 9.59 -12.25
CA LEU A 291 4.46 8.60 -12.90
C LEU A 291 3.94 8.28 -14.30
N THR A 292 4.86 8.22 -15.27
CA THR A 292 4.56 7.72 -16.61
C THR A 292 5.41 6.48 -16.85
N LEU A 293 4.75 5.34 -17.04
CA LEU A 293 5.38 4.04 -17.30
C LEU A 293 4.82 3.50 -18.62
N ASP A 294 5.66 3.14 -19.57
CA ASP A 294 5.22 2.64 -20.89
C ASP A 294 4.16 3.56 -21.56
N GLY A 295 4.29 4.87 -21.39
CA GLY A 295 3.33 5.85 -21.89
C GLY A 295 2.02 5.99 -21.09
N HIS A 296 1.83 5.19 -20.05
CA HIS A 296 0.66 5.27 -19.16
C HIS A 296 0.97 6.16 -17.94
N ARG A 297 0.23 7.27 -17.84
CA ARG A 297 0.34 8.20 -16.70
C ARG A 297 -0.54 7.74 -15.54
N GLN A 298 0.02 7.71 -14.34
CA GLN A 298 -0.70 7.39 -13.11
C GLN A 298 -0.16 8.21 -11.93
N ARG A 299 -1.00 8.50 -10.97
CA ARG A 299 -0.55 9.11 -9.71
C ARG A 299 0.01 8.03 -8.79
N ALA A 300 1.09 8.38 -8.10
CA ALA A 300 1.68 7.55 -7.07
C ALA A 300 2.04 8.41 -5.84
N LEU A 301 2.18 7.75 -4.70
CA LEU A 301 2.60 8.39 -3.46
C LEU A 301 3.81 7.64 -2.91
N LEU A 302 4.95 8.32 -2.85
CA LEU A 302 6.15 7.82 -2.18
C LEU A 302 6.08 8.22 -0.70
N VAL A 303 6.24 7.24 0.17
CA VAL A 303 6.22 7.42 1.61
C VAL A 303 7.50 6.85 2.21
N GLU A 304 8.20 7.64 3.04
CA GLU A 304 9.33 7.14 3.80
C GLU A 304 8.82 6.24 4.93
N ALA A 305 9.32 5.00 4.95
CA ALA A 305 8.97 3.97 5.92
C ALA A 305 10.25 3.28 6.40
N SER A 306 10.47 3.19 7.70
CA SER A 306 11.62 2.43 8.22
C SER A 306 11.37 0.92 8.08
N PRO A 307 12.29 0.16 7.44
CA PRO A 307 13.66 0.51 7.03
C PRO A 307 13.82 1.01 5.58
N GLY A 308 12.87 1.64 4.95
CA GLY A 308 13.00 2.08 3.55
C GLY A 308 11.87 3.00 3.11
N TRP A 309 11.23 2.66 2.01
CA TRP A 309 10.20 3.43 1.34
C TRP A 309 9.04 2.54 0.95
N THR A 310 7.86 3.13 0.77
CA THR A 310 6.73 2.46 0.12
C THR A 310 6.22 3.36 -1.00
N LEU A 311 6.17 2.83 -2.21
CA LEU A 311 5.54 3.46 -3.36
C LEU A 311 4.12 2.92 -3.51
N PHE A 312 3.13 3.78 -3.27
CA PHE A 312 1.73 3.45 -3.48
C PHE A 312 1.31 3.83 -4.89
N PHE A 313 0.89 2.85 -5.65
CA PHE A 313 0.17 3.00 -6.91
C PHE A 313 -1.35 3.09 -6.66
N PRO A 314 -2.17 3.37 -7.68
CA PRO A 314 -3.63 3.37 -7.52
C PRO A 314 -4.22 2.03 -7.11
N ASP A 315 -3.53 0.93 -7.41
CA ASP A 315 -4.03 -0.45 -7.28
C ASP A 315 -3.17 -1.36 -6.38
N ARG A 316 -1.99 -0.93 -6.00
CA ARG A 316 -1.04 -1.72 -5.19
C ARG A 316 -0.05 -0.85 -4.43
N ALA A 317 0.66 -1.46 -3.50
CA ALA A 317 1.79 -0.87 -2.78
C ALA A 317 3.06 -1.70 -3.04
N CYS A 318 4.20 -1.02 -3.21
CA CYS A 318 5.50 -1.64 -3.35
C CYS A 318 6.41 -1.12 -2.23
N PRO A 319 6.61 -1.86 -1.14
CA PRO A 319 7.64 -1.56 -0.16
C PRO A 319 9.01 -1.89 -0.74
N PHE A 320 9.98 -1.01 -0.52
CA PHE A 320 11.35 -1.22 -0.99
C PHE A 320 12.37 -0.48 -0.12
N HIS A 321 13.61 -0.93 -0.17
CA HIS A 321 14.73 -0.20 0.42
C HIS A 321 15.95 -0.24 -0.50
N VAL A 322 16.85 0.71 -0.29
CA VAL A 322 18.13 0.77 -1.00
C VAL A 322 19.16 -0.02 -0.22
N ILE A 323 19.83 -0.93 -0.89
CA ILE A 323 20.99 -1.64 -0.32
C ILE A 323 22.20 -0.76 -0.53
N ALA A 324 22.86 -0.36 0.57
CA ALA A 324 24.14 0.33 0.46
C ALA A 324 25.17 -0.58 -0.18
N PRO A 325 25.96 -0.10 -1.17
CA PRO A 325 27.05 -0.88 -1.69
C PRO A 325 28.03 -1.21 -0.53
N ASP A 326 28.47 -2.46 -0.47
CA ASP A 326 29.48 -2.89 0.51
C ASP A 326 30.77 -2.13 0.24
N THR A 327 31.07 -1.12 1.03
CA THR A 327 32.22 -0.24 0.87
C THR A 327 33.52 -0.89 1.36
N GLY A 328 33.50 -2.18 1.76
CA GLY A 328 34.69 -2.92 2.09
C GLY A 328 35.57 -2.34 3.23
N GLU A 329 35.11 -1.34 3.96
CA GLU A 329 35.78 -0.76 5.12
C GLU A 329 35.36 -1.47 6.43
N GLY A 330 35.76 -2.70 6.55
CA GLY A 330 35.53 -3.51 7.75
C GLY A 330 36.72 -4.40 8.06
N GLY A 331 37.82 -3.83 8.53
CA GLY A 331 38.88 -4.70 8.99
C GLY A 331 40.27 -4.09 9.04
N GLY A 332 40.53 -3.21 9.97
CA GLY A 332 41.85 -2.68 10.18
C GLY A 332 42.07 -1.98 11.51
N ALA A 333 41.52 -2.51 12.59
CA ALA A 333 42.03 -2.18 13.92
C ALA A 333 43.18 -3.18 14.20
N GLY A 334 44.28 -3.00 13.49
CA GLY A 334 45.59 -3.61 13.82
C GLY A 334 46.13 -2.92 15.05
N ALA A 335 46.40 -3.73 16.06
CA ALA A 335 47.17 -3.39 17.24
C ALA A 335 48.53 -2.77 16.86
N LEU A 336 48.89 -1.69 17.52
CA LEU A 336 50.24 -1.41 18.06
C LEU A 336 50.04 -0.66 19.37
#